data_2cb1157f4211976c4535318221a90576
#
_entry.id   2cb1157f4211976c4535318221a90576
#
_cell.length_a   1.000
_cell.length_b   1.000
_cell.length_c   1.000
_cell.angle_alpha   90.00
_cell.angle_beta   90.00
_cell.angle_gamma   90.00
#
_symmetry.space_group_name_H-M   'P 1'
#
loop_
_entity.id
_entity.type
_entity.pdbx_description
1 polymer ?
#
loop_
_entity_poly.entity_id
_entity_poly.type
_entity_poly.pdbx_seq_one_letter_code
_entity_poly.pdbx_strand_id
1 'polypeptide(L)' 'MTIQQTSTNRLDQDLEDLRTVLLRRVTFPARQDDIVGSLVAGRSPARLVWCAGRLSPERLYRSVDQVCAELAARRSADRR' A
#
# COMPACT_ATOMS: atom_id res chain seq x y z
N MET A 1 -24.89 -17.01 -5.59
CA MET A 1 -24.48 -16.71 -5.55
C MET A 1 -23.68 -16.18 -5.15
N THR A 2 -23.40 -15.80 -4.99
CA THR A 2 -22.84 -15.41 -4.66
C THR A 2 -22.17 -14.69 -4.22
N ILE A 3 -21.88 -14.32 -3.81
CA ILE A 3 -21.38 -13.79 -3.41
C ILE A 3 -20.64 -13.12 -3.03
N GLN A 4 -20.19 -12.76 -2.73
CA GLN A 4 -19.49 -12.25 -2.38
C GLN A 4 -18.97 -11.52 -1.71
N GLN A 5 -18.59 -11.06 -1.32
CA GLN A 5 -18.05 -10.45 -0.75
C GLN A 5 -17.48 -9.66 -0.51
N THR A 6 -17.45 -9.42 -0.04
CA THR A 6 -16.87 -8.64 -0.17
C THR A 6 -16.28 -7.40 0.44
N SER A 7 -16.73 -6.72 1.43
CA SER A 7 -16.07 -5.56 1.99
C SER A 7 -14.77 -5.92 2.67
N THR A 8 -14.66 -7.13 3.13
CA THR A 8 -13.40 -7.61 3.66
C THR A 8 -12.31 -7.51 2.62
N ASN A 9 -12.70 -7.71 1.40
CA ASN A 9 -11.75 -7.75 0.31
C ASN A 9 -11.34 -6.38 -0.18
N ARG A 10 -12.02 -5.35 0.28
CA ARG A 10 -11.69 -4.01 -0.17
C ARG A 10 -10.24 -3.65 0.20
N LEU A 11 -9.86 -3.92 1.43
CA LEU A 11 -8.51 -3.61 1.86
C LEU A 11 -7.49 -4.48 1.15
N ASP A 12 -7.83 -5.73 0.92
CA ASP A 12 -6.96 -6.61 0.16
C ASP A 12 -6.82 -6.10 -1.27
N GLN A 13 -7.92 -5.60 -1.84
CA GLN A 13 -7.87 -5.06 -3.18
C GLN A 13 -6.98 -3.83 -3.22
N ASP A 14 -7.05 -2.99 -2.20
CA ASP A 14 -6.19 -1.81 -2.15
C ASP A 14 -4.73 -2.20 -2.10
N LEU A 15 -4.39 -3.24 -1.36
CA LEU A 15 -3.01 -3.71 -1.31
C LEU A 15 -2.56 -4.27 -2.65
N GLU A 16 -3.45 -4.97 -3.35
CA GLU A 16 -3.13 -5.49 -4.67
C GLU A 16 -2.87 -4.35 -5.64
N ASP A 17 -3.74 -3.35 -5.61
CA ASP A 17 -3.59 -2.21 -6.50
C ASP A 17 -2.31 -1.45 -6.18
N LEU A 18 -2.03 -1.27 -4.90
CA LEU A 18 -0.83 -0.58 -4.48
C LEU A 18 0.41 -1.35 -4.93
N ARG A 19 0.40 -2.66 -4.77
CA ARG A 19 1.51 -3.49 -5.18
C ARG A 19 1.81 -3.29 -6.66
N THR A 20 0.77 -3.32 -7.48
CA THR A 20 0.92 -3.17 -8.91
C THR A 20 1.55 -1.81 -9.25
N VAL A 21 1.05 -0.75 -8.62
CA VAL A 21 1.55 0.59 -8.91
C VAL A 21 3.00 0.72 -8.45
N LEU A 22 3.32 0.22 -7.27
CA LEU A 22 4.67 0.34 -6.74
C LEU A 22 5.68 -0.41 -7.61
N LEU A 23 5.30 -1.56 -8.13
CA LEU A 23 6.19 -2.32 -8.99
C LEU A 23 6.52 -1.55 -10.26
N ARG A 24 5.62 -0.70 -10.69
CA ARG A 24 5.81 0.02 -11.95
C ARG A 24 6.44 1.38 -11.77
N ARG A 25 6.23 2.02 -10.64
CA ARG A 25 6.59 3.42 -10.50
C ARG A 25 7.66 3.73 -9.48
N VAL A 26 7.90 2.83 -8.56
CA VAL A 26 8.84 3.11 -7.48
C VAL A 26 10.08 2.24 -7.63
N THR A 27 11.23 2.88 -7.50
CA THR A 27 12.49 2.17 -7.50
C THR A 27 12.89 1.90 -6.06
N PHE A 28 13.09 0.65 -5.73
CA PHE A 28 13.47 0.28 -4.37
C PHE A 28 14.99 0.12 -4.28
N PRO A 29 15.55 0.38 -3.12
CA PRO A 29 14.87 0.70 -1.86
C PRO A 29 14.30 2.11 -1.87
N ALA A 30 13.24 2.31 -1.09
CA ALA A 30 12.54 3.59 -1.06
C ALA A 30 11.99 3.84 0.33
N ARG A 31 11.78 5.11 0.65
CA ARG A 31 11.17 5.50 1.90
C ARG A 31 9.75 5.95 1.64
N GLN A 32 9.01 6.16 2.73
CA GLN A 32 7.62 6.59 2.61
C GLN A 32 7.49 7.81 1.70
N ASP A 33 8.36 8.80 1.85
CA ASP A 33 8.28 10.01 1.04
C ASP A 33 8.41 9.70 -0.44
N ASP A 34 9.32 8.80 -0.79
CA ASP A 34 9.52 8.43 -2.18
C ASP A 34 8.28 7.72 -2.71
N ILE A 35 7.71 6.86 -1.89
CA ILE A 35 6.54 6.08 -2.30
C ILE A 35 5.34 7.00 -2.47
N VAL A 36 5.07 7.84 -1.48
CA VAL A 36 3.94 8.77 -1.54
C VAL A 36 4.12 9.73 -2.71
N GLY A 37 5.33 10.25 -2.88
CA GLY A 37 5.61 11.17 -3.97
C GLY A 37 5.36 10.54 -5.33
N SER A 38 5.76 9.29 -5.49
CA SER A 38 5.53 8.59 -6.75
C SER A 38 4.04 8.37 -7.01
N LEU A 39 3.28 8.05 -5.96
CA LEU A 39 1.85 7.84 -6.11
C LEU A 39 1.16 9.13 -6.51
N VAL A 40 1.53 10.23 -5.86
CA VAL A 40 0.93 11.53 -6.18
C VAL A 40 1.30 11.96 -7.58
N ALA A 41 2.56 11.82 -7.95
CA ALA A 41 3.02 12.21 -9.28
C ALA A 41 2.33 11.39 -10.37
N GLY A 42 2.02 10.13 -10.07
CA GLY A 42 1.35 9.26 -11.02
C GLY A 42 -0.17 9.37 -10.96
N ARG A 43 -0.69 10.29 -10.15
CA ARG A 43 -2.12 10.51 -9.99
C ARG A 43 -2.86 9.26 -9.56
N SER A 44 -2.26 8.53 -8.66
CA SER A 44 -2.89 7.33 -8.12
C SER A 44 -4.11 7.68 -7.29
N PRO A 45 -5.07 6.77 -7.16
CA PRO A 45 -6.24 7.03 -6.32
C PRO A 45 -5.85 7.41 -4.90
N ALA A 46 -6.64 8.30 -4.31
CA ALA A 46 -6.36 8.78 -2.96
C ALA A 46 -6.25 7.65 -1.95
N ARG A 47 -7.02 6.59 -2.12
CA ARG A 47 -6.96 5.47 -1.18
C ARG A 47 -5.59 4.82 -1.14
N LEU A 48 -4.88 4.81 -2.26
CA LEU A 48 -3.53 4.25 -2.30
C LEU A 48 -2.54 5.17 -1.61
N VAL A 49 -2.71 6.48 -1.81
CA VAL A 49 -1.86 7.45 -1.12
C VAL A 49 -2.06 7.33 0.39
N TRP A 50 -3.30 7.14 0.81
CA TRP A 50 -3.61 6.94 2.22
C TRP A 50 -2.91 5.70 2.78
N CYS A 51 -2.93 4.61 2.01
CA CYS A 51 -2.25 3.40 2.44
C CYS A 51 -0.77 3.66 2.64
N ALA A 52 -0.14 4.30 1.68
CA ALA A 52 1.28 4.60 1.77
C ALA A 52 1.59 5.55 2.93
N GLY A 53 0.64 6.42 3.25
CA GLY A 53 0.81 7.34 4.36
C GLY A 53 0.88 6.66 5.71
N ARG A 54 0.49 5.39 5.79
CA ARG A 54 0.56 4.64 7.04
C ARG A 54 1.91 3.97 7.26
N LEU A 55 2.78 4.03 6.29
CA LEU A 55 4.12 3.47 6.44
C LEU A 55 4.95 4.31 7.40
N SER A 56 6.00 3.70 7.92
CA SER A 56 6.92 4.41 8.81
C SER A 56 7.76 5.38 8.00
N PRO A 57 7.74 6.67 8.34
CA PRO A 57 8.49 7.66 7.55
C PRO A 57 10.00 7.47 7.63
N GLU A 58 10.48 6.81 8.65
CA GLU A 58 11.92 6.66 8.84
C GLU A 58 12.46 5.34 8.33
N ARG A 59 11.58 4.42 7.96
CA ARG A 59 12.03 3.11 7.52
C ARG A 59 12.37 3.09 6.05
N LEU A 60 13.40 2.37 5.71
CA LEU A 60 13.75 2.14 4.32
C LEU A 60 13.16 0.81 3.90
N TYR A 61 12.29 0.85 2.90
CA TYR A 61 11.64 -0.34 2.38
C TYR A 61 12.44 -0.85 1.19
N ARG A 62 12.75 -2.12 1.22
CA ARG A 62 13.63 -2.70 0.21
C ARG A 62 12.88 -3.32 -0.95
N SER A 63 11.60 -3.59 -0.77
CA SER A 63 10.82 -4.22 -1.82
C SER A 63 9.35 -3.91 -1.62
N VAL A 64 8.58 -4.15 -2.69
CA VAL A 64 7.14 -4.01 -2.63
C VAL A 64 6.55 -4.96 -1.59
N ASP A 65 7.10 -6.17 -1.52
CA ASP A 65 6.61 -7.15 -0.55
C ASP A 65 6.74 -6.65 0.87
N GLN A 66 7.83 -5.97 1.18
CA GLN A 66 8.02 -5.43 2.52
C GLN A 66 6.98 -4.37 2.83
N VAL A 67 6.68 -3.51 1.87
CA VAL A 67 5.66 -2.48 2.04
C VAL A 67 4.30 -3.12 2.31
N CYS A 68 3.92 -4.07 1.49
CA CYS A 68 2.63 -4.71 1.63
C CYS A 68 2.53 -5.50 2.93
N ALA A 69 3.61 -6.15 3.33
CA ALA A 69 3.62 -6.91 4.57
C ALA A 69 3.41 -5.99 5.77
N GLU A 70 4.04 -4.83 5.75
CA GLU A 70 3.87 -3.91 6.87
C GLU A 70 2.46 -3.36 6.92
N LEU A 71 1.88 -3.02 5.78
CA LEU A 71 0.51 -2.51 5.76
C LEU A 71 -0.49 -3.57 6.22
N ALA A 72 -0.27 -4.81 5.82
CA ALA A 72 -1.13 -5.89 6.26
C ALA A 72 -1.03 -6.09 7.77
N ALA A 73 0.18 -5.98 8.30
CA ALA A 73 0.38 -6.13 9.75
C ALA A 73 -0.30 -5.00 10.51
N ARG A 74 -0.23 -3.78 9.99
CA ARG A 74 -0.88 -2.65 10.65
C ARG A 74 -2.39 -2.78 10.62
N ARG A 75 -2.92 -3.31 9.53
CA ARG A 75 -4.34 -3.54 9.44
C ARG A 75 -4.78 -4.53 10.52
N SER A 76 -4.03 -5.59 10.69
CA SER A 76 -4.35 -6.58 11.72
C SER A 76 -4.30 -5.97 13.11
N ALA A 77 -3.32 -5.12 13.37
CA ALA A 77 -3.20 -4.46 14.66
C ALA A 77 -4.37 -3.53 14.92
N ASP A 78 -4.88 -2.90 13.87
CA ASP A 78 -5.98 -1.96 14.00
C ASP A 78 -7.33 -2.64 14.22
N ARG A 79 -7.39 -3.91 14.00
CA ARG A 79 -8.65 -4.61 14.05
C ARG A 79 -9.08 -5.00 15.45
N ARG A 80 -8.46 -4.63 16.43
CA ARG A 80 -8.76 -5.00 17.80
C ARG A 80 -10.19 -4.74 18.22
#